data_5a1363c2017bfcadfa5322c5e29d085d
#
_entry.id   5a1363c2017bfcadfa5322c5e29d085d
#
_cell.length_a   1.000
_cell.length_b   1.000
_cell.length_c   1.000
_cell.angle_alpha   90.00
_cell.angle_beta   90.00
_cell.angle_gamma   90.00
#
_symmetry.space_group_name_H-M   'P 1'
#
loop_
_entity.id
_entity.type
_entity.pdbx_description
1 polymer ?
#
loop_
_entity_poly.entity_id
_entity_poly.type
_entity_poly.pdbx_seq_one_letter_code
_entity_poly.pdbx_strand_id
1 'polypeptide(L)'
;KGTAESGIKWTSKIILQTAVVLLGFGMNLGVILQTGKQSLPIIISTISTSLIIAWLLRKVLNVPSNTSILVGVGSSICGGSAIAATAPVIDADDTEVAQAISVIFFFNVIAAVLFPVLGSALGFDTTGGGSFGLFAGTAINDTSSVTAAASTWDSMWNLGSETLNTAVTVKLTRTLAIIPITLCLLYTSPSPRDRS
;
A
#
# COMPACT_ATOMS: atom_id res chain seq x y z
N LYS A 1 3.07 -19.07 -25.25
CA LYS A 1 3.47 -18.11 -24.19
C LYS A 1 2.32 -17.77 -23.23
N GLY A 2 1.06 -17.76 -23.65
CA GLY A 2 -0.09 -17.33 -22.82
C GLY A 2 -0.49 -18.25 -21.67
N THR A 3 -0.36 -19.57 -21.79
CA THR A 3 -0.79 -20.54 -20.77
C THR A 3 0.07 -20.55 -19.51
N ALA A 4 1.39 -20.40 -19.67
CA ALA A 4 2.30 -20.33 -18.53
C ALA A 4 2.13 -19.01 -17.73
N GLU A 5 1.90 -17.91 -18.39
CA GLU A 5 1.69 -16.61 -17.77
C GLU A 5 0.38 -16.53 -16.96
N SER A 6 -0.68 -17.13 -17.51
CA SER A 6 -1.96 -17.28 -16.80
C SER A 6 -1.81 -18.17 -15.55
N GLY A 7 -1.07 -19.28 -15.66
CA GLY A 7 -0.78 -20.17 -14.54
C GLY A 7 0.04 -19.48 -13.43
N ILE A 8 1.07 -18.73 -13.78
CA ILE A 8 1.89 -17.97 -12.82
C ILE A 8 1.05 -16.91 -12.09
N LYS A 9 0.23 -16.17 -12.82
CA LYS A 9 -0.67 -15.14 -12.22
C LYS A 9 -1.70 -15.79 -11.27
N TRP A 10 -2.28 -16.91 -11.63
CA TRP A 10 -3.23 -17.62 -10.79
C TRP A 10 -2.56 -18.18 -9.53
N THR A 11 -1.40 -18.85 -9.68
CA THR A 11 -0.65 -19.42 -8.56
C THR A 11 -0.18 -18.36 -7.59
N SER A 12 0.42 -17.26 -8.07
CA SER A 12 0.88 -16.17 -7.21
C SER A 12 -0.29 -15.50 -6.47
N LYS A 13 -1.45 -15.34 -7.12
CA LYS A 13 -2.63 -14.78 -6.46
C LYS A 13 -3.12 -15.68 -5.32
N ILE A 14 -3.21 -17.00 -5.54
CA ILE A 14 -3.68 -17.94 -4.51
C ILE A 14 -2.69 -18.05 -3.36
N ILE A 15 -1.38 -18.16 -3.65
CA ILE A 15 -0.35 -18.22 -2.62
C ILE A 15 -0.36 -16.95 -1.77
N LEU A 16 -0.43 -15.76 -2.40
CA LEU A 16 -0.48 -14.50 -1.69
C LEU A 16 -1.73 -14.39 -0.80
N GLN A 17 -2.91 -14.74 -1.33
CA GLN A 17 -4.14 -14.73 -0.56
C GLN A 17 -4.10 -15.70 0.61
N THR A 18 -3.58 -16.91 0.40
CA THR A 18 -3.41 -17.92 1.47
C THR A 18 -2.44 -17.42 2.54
N ALA A 19 -1.31 -16.83 2.15
CA ALA A 19 -0.34 -16.27 3.08
C ALA A 19 -0.94 -15.15 3.94
N VAL A 20 -1.73 -14.25 3.34
CA VAL A 20 -2.42 -13.18 4.07
C VAL A 20 -3.48 -13.73 5.03
N VAL A 21 -4.23 -14.75 4.64
CA VAL A 21 -5.20 -15.42 5.52
C VAL A 21 -4.51 -16.10 6.70
N LEU A 22 -3.42 -16.82 6.44
CA LEU A 22 -2.63 -17.48 7.51
C LEU A 22 -2.01 -16.46 8.48
N LEU A 23 -1.49 -15.34 7.98
CA LEU A 23 -1.04 -14.22 8.82
C LEU A 23 -2.18 -13.71 9.72
N GLY A 24 -3.38 -13.55 9.16
CA GLY A 24 -4.56 -13.10 9.91
C GLY A 24 -4.95 -14.05 11.05
N PHE A 25 -4.83 -15.36 10.86
CA PHE A 25 -5.10 -16.35 11.91
C PHE A 25 -4.08 -16.33 13.07
N GLY A 26 -2.84 -15.92 12.80
CA GLY A 26 -1.80 -15.77 13.82
C GLY A 26 -1.95 -14.52 14.69
N MET A 27 -2.84 -13.60 14.33
CA MET A 27 -2.97 -12.30 14.98
C MET A 27 -4.09 -12.29 16.02
N ASN A 28 -3.85 -11.63 17.16
CA ASN A 28 -4.86 -11.41 18.19
C ASN A 28 -5.86 -10.33 17.76
N LEU A 29 -7.16 -10.70 17.68
CA LEU A 29 -8.23 -9.79 17.27
C LEU A 29 -8.32 -8.53 18.14
N GLY A 30 -8.03 -8.64 19.44
CA GLY A 30 -8.00 -7.47 20.34
C GLY A 30 -6.91 -6.47 19.95
N VAL A 31 -5.72 -6.98 19.62
CA VAL A 31 -4.60 -6.14 19.15
C VAL A 31 -4.94 -5.50 17.82
N ILE A 32 -5.56 -6.25 16.90
CA ILE A 32 -6.00 -5.70 15.59
C ILE A 32 -6.97 -4.54 15.77
N LEU A 33 -7.98 -4.70 16.62
CA LEU A 33 -8.97 -3.65 16.87
C LEU A 33 -8.36 -2.42 17.54
N GLN A 34 -7.47 -2.62 18.50
CA GLN A 34 -6.82 -1.52 19.21
C GLN A 34 -5.85 -0.78 18.31
N THR A 35 -4.93 -1.48 17.63
CA THR A 35 -3.98 -0.88 16.70
C THR A 35 -4.70 -0.23 15.51
N GLY A 36 -5.73 -0.87 14.98
CA GLY A 36 -6.56 -0.31 13.91
C GLY A 36 -7.19 1.02 14.31
N LYS A 37 -7.83 1.11 15.48
CA LYS A 37 -8.42 2.35 15.98
C LYS A 37 -7.39 3.46 16.21
N GLN A 38 -6.24 3.12 16.76
CA GLN A 38 -5.17 4.09 17.03
C GLN A 38 -4.52 4.60 15.74
N SER A 39 -4.42 3.77 14.72
CA SER A 39 -3.81 4.13 13.43
C SER A 39 -4.76 4.87 12.48
N LEU A 40 -6.10 4.80 12.67
CA LEU A 40 -7.08 5.42 11.77
C LEU A 40 -6.82 6.91 11.49
N PRO A 41 -6.58 7.80 12.47
CA PRO A 41 -6.32 9.21 12.20
C PRO A 41 -5.08 9.41 11.33
N ILE A 42 -4.01 8.63 11.58
CA ILE A 42 -2.76 8.67 10.82
C ILE A 42 -3.00 8.16 9.40
N ILE A 43 -3.74 7.06 9.24
CA ILE A 43 -4.10 6.50 7.94
C ILE A 43 -4.88 7.52 7.11
N ILE A 44 -5.91 8.15 7.67
CA ILE A 44 -6.72 9.17 6.98
C ILE A 44 -5.83 10.36 6.58
N SER A 45 -4.99 10.85 7.47
CA SER A 45 -4.07 11.95 7.21
C SER A 45 -3.08 11.60 6.08
N THR A 46 -2.47 10.42 6.11
CA THR A 46 -1.49 10.01 5.09
C THR A 46 -2.14 9.77 3.72
N ILE A 47 -3.35 9.20 3.66
CA ILE A 47 -4.11 9.05 2.42
C ILE A 47 -4.45 10.42 1.84
N SER A 48 -5.01 11.32 2.64
CA SER A 48 -5.39 12.67 2.21
C SER A 48 -4.18 13.44 1.69
N THR A 49 -3.08 13.42 2.43
CA THR A 49 -1.83 14.10 2.04
C THR A 49 -1.28 13.53 0.72
N SER A 50 -1.25 12.21 0.57
CA SER A 50 -0.76 11.55 -0.65
C SER A 50 -1.60 11.94 -1.88
N LEU A 51 -2.93 11.95 -1.76
CA LEU A 51 -3.83 12.35 -2.85
C LEU A 51 -3.68 13.84 -3.20
N ILE A 52 -3.56 14.71 -2.20
CA ILE A 52 -3.35 16.16 -2.40
C ILE A 52 -2.01 16.40 -3.10
N ILE A 53 -0.93 15.73 -2.67
CA ILE A 53 0.39 15.86 -3.29
C ILE A 53 0.35 15.34 -4.74
N ALA A 54 -0.28 14.20 -5.00
CA ALA A 54 -0.42 13.67 -6.36
C ALA A 54 -1.17 14.65 -7.28
N TRP A 55 -2.23 15.29 -6.78
CA TRP A 55 -2.98 16.30 -7.52
C TRP A 55 -2.15 17.58 -7.77
N LEU A 56 -1.39 18.05 -6.79
CA LEU A 56 -0.49 19.19 -6.95
C LEU A 56 0.62 18.90 -7.97
N LEU A 57 1.30 17.74 -7.84
CA LEU A 57 2.37 17.34 -8.74
C LEU A 57 1.87 17.16 -10.18
N ARG A 58 0.65 16.66 -10.36
CA ARG A 58 0.02 16.61 -11.68
C ARG A 58 0.00 17.98 -12.34
N LYS A 59 -0.40 19.02 -11.60
CA LYS A 59 -0.47 20.39 -12.14
C LYS A 59 0.91 20.98 -12.45
N VAL A 60 1.89 20.70 -11.59
CA VAL A 60 3.24 21.26 -11.72
C VAL A 60 4.03 20.56 -12.85
N LEU A 61 3.93 19.23 -12.93
CA LEU A 61 4.70 18.41 -13.86
C LEU A 61 3.96 18.10 -15.17
N ASN A 62 2.72 18.57 -15.33
CA ASN A 62 1.85 18.27 -16.49
C ASN A 62 1.72 16.76 -16.79
N VAL A 63 1.63 15.91 -15.73
CA VAL A 63 1.45 14.47 -15.88
C VAL A 63 0.04 14.15 -16.36
N PRO A 64 -0.15 13.14 -17.23
CA PRO A 64 -1.49 12.70 -17.66
C PRO A 64 -2.39 12.38 -16.45
N SER A 65 -3.69 12.69 -16.61
CA SER A 65 -4.66 12.56 -15.52
C SER A 65 -4.70 11.17 -14.92
N ASN A 66 -4.82 10.16 -15.78
CA ASN A 66 -4.96 8.77 -15.35
C ASN A 66 -3.71 8.27 -14.63
N THR A 67 -2.51 8.52 -15.19
CA THR A 67 -1.24 8.15 -14.54
C THR A 67 -1.12 8.79 -13.16
N SER A 68 -1.47 10.07 -13.02
CA SER A 68 -1.43 10.76 -11.73
C SER A 68 -2.43 10.19 -10.72
N ILE A 69 -3.66 9.87 -11.16
CA ILE A 69 -4.67 9.22 -10.30
C ILE A 69 -4.18 7.84 -9.86
N LEU A 70 -3.65 7.03 -10.79
CA LEU A 70 -3.16 5.69 -10.47
C LEU A 70 -1.99 5.72 -9.49
N VAL A 71 -1.02 6.61 -9.69
CA VAL A 71 0.11 6.78 -8.76
C VAL A 71 -0.37 7.31 -7.42
N GLY A 72 -1.29 8.28 -7.41
CA GLY A 72 -1.87 8.85 -6.19
C GLY A 72 -2.63 7.80 -5.37
N VAL A 73 -3.49 7.02 -5.99
CA VAL A 73 -4.26 5.95 -5.33
C VAL A 73 -3.33 4.81 -4.91
N GLY A 74 -2.38 4.42 -5.77
CA GLY A 74 -1.38 3.41 -5.45
C GLY A 74 -0.53 3.80 -4.23
N SER A 75 -0.01 5.02 -4.19
CA SER A 75 0.78 5.53 -3.06
C SER A 75 -0.04 5.71 -1.79
N SER A 76 -1.33 6.03 -1.94
CA SER A 76 -2.18 6.30 -0.77
C SER A 76 -2.73 5.05 -0.10
N ILE A 77 -2.82 3.91 -0.76
CA ILE A 77 -3.49 2.71 -0.21
C ILE A 77 -2.53 1.51 -0.10
N CYS A 78 -2.42 0.71 -1.16
CA CYS A 78 -1.71 -0.58 -1.12
C CYS A 78 -0.89 -0.87 -2.40
N GLY A 79 -0.53 0.14 -3.14
CA GLY A 79 0.28 -0.01 -4.35
C GLY A 79 -0.47 -0.66 -5.50
N GLY A 80 0.05 -1.74 -6.03
CA GLY A 80 -0.45 -2.41 -7.24
C GLY A 80 -1.90 -2.86 -7.17
N SER A 81 -2.39 -3.31 -6.02
CA SER A 81 -3.80 -3.73 -5.85
C SER A 81 -4.76 -2.57 -6.02
N ALA A 82 -4.42 -1.40 -5.48
CA ALA A 82 -5.22 -0.19 -5.61
C ALA A 82 -5.21 0.32 -7.07
N ILE A 83 -4.07 0.26 -7.74
CA ILE A 83 -3.95 0.59 -9.18
C ILE A 83 -4.84 -0.35 -10.00
N ALA A 84 -4.74 -1.68 -9.78
CA ALA A 84 -5.53 -2.66 -10.51
C ALA A 84 -7.04 -2.51 -10.31
N ALA A 85 -7.48 -2.10 -9.12
CA ALA A 85 -8.89 -1.83 -8.84
C ALA A 85 -9.38 -0.52 -9.46
N THR A 86 -8.51 0.50 -9.56
CA THR A 86 -8.86 1.84 -10.03
C THR A 86 -8.78 1.96 -11.57
N ALA A 87 -7.84 1.26 -12.20
CA ALA A 87 -7.61 1.35 -13.64
C ALA A 87 -8.87 1.16 -14.49
N PRO A 88 -9.70 0.10 -14.29
CA PRO A 88 -10.93 -0.06 -15.06
C PRO A 88 -12.00 0.99 -14.75
N VAL A 89 -11.95 1.64 -13.58
CA VAL A 89 -12.93 2.67 -13.17
C VAL A 89 -12.69 3.98 -13.92
N ILE A 90 -11.43 4.29 -14.24
CA ILE A 90 -11.03 5.53 -14.93
C ILE A 90 -10.68 5.30 -16.41
N ASP A 91 -10.94 4.10 -16.95
CA ASP A 91 -10.56 3.68 -18.30
C ASP A 91 -9.07 3.95 -18.64
N ALA A 92 -8.19 3.63 -17.68
CA ALA A 92 -6.76 3.78 -17.88
C ALA A 92 -6.23 2.71 -18.85
N ASP A 93 -5.31 3.11 -19.72
CA ASP A 93 -4.68 2.18 -20.65
C ASP A 93 -3.57 1.33 -19.98
N ASP A 94 -3.19 0.22 -20.63
CA ASP A 94 -2.18 -0.70 -20.11
C ASP A 94 -0.81 -0.04 -19.90
N THR A 95 -0.48 1.00 -20.66
CA THR A 95 0.77 1.74 -20.55
C THR A 95 0.77 2.60 -19.29
N GLU A 96 -0.32 3.32 -19.03
CA GLU A 96 -0.50 4.12 -17.82
C GLU A 96 -0.45 3.27 -16.57
N VAL A 97 -1.12 2.10 -16.61
CA VAL A 97 -1.10 1.11 -15.51
C VAL A 97 0.31 0.57 -15.27
N ALA A 98 1.02 0.18 -16.33
CA ALA A 98 2.38 -0.35 -16.22
C ALA A 98 3.35 0.70 -15.66
N GLN A 99 3.25 1.95 -16.09
CA GLN A 99 4.05 3.05 -15.57
C GLN A 99 3.80 3.28 -14.07
N ALA A 100 2.54 3.37 -13.67
CA ALA A 100 2.16 3.59 -12.28
C ALA A 100 2.66 2.44 -11.38
N ILE A 101 2.46 1.18 -11.80
CA ILE A 101 2.92 0.00 -11.07
C ILE A 101 4.45 0.01 -10.94
N SER A 102 5.18 0.27 -12.03
CA SER A 102 6.64 0.28 -12.03
C SER A 102 7.23 1.28 -11.05
N VAL A 103 6.70 2.50 -11.03
CA VAL A 103 7.12 3.55 -10.10
C VAL A 103 6.86 3.14 -8.65
N ILE A 104 5.67 2.67 -8.36
CA ILE A 104 5.29 2.26 -6.99
C ILE A 104 6.17 1.11 -6.50
N PHE A 105 6.38 0.06 -7.31
CA PHE A 105 7.24 -1.06 -6.91
C PHE A 105 8.69 -0.66 -6.73
N PHE A 106 9.22 0.20 -7.59
CA PHE A 106 10.59 0.71 -7.46
C PHE A 106 10.82 1.39 -6.10
N PHE A 107 9.94 2.31 -5.74
CA PHE A 107 10.06 3.00 -4.45
C PHE A 107 9.78 2.09 -3.26
N ASN A 108 8.93 1.08 -3.39
CA ASN A 108 8.68 0.11 -2.34
C ASN A 108 9.92 -0.75 -2.03
N VAL A 109 10.66 -1.18 -3.07
CA VAL A 109 11.92 -1.93 -2.87
C VAL A 109 12.95 -1.06 -2.17
N ILE A 110 13.09 0.19 -2.58
CA ILE A 110 13.98 1.16 -1.91
C ILE A 110 13.57 1.33 -0.44
N ALA A 111 12.29 1.53 -0.18
CA ALA A 111 11.78 1.71 1.17
C ALA A 111 12.01 0.47 2.06
N ALA A 112 11.82 -0.74 1.52
CA ALA A 112 12.04 -1.97 2.27
C ALA A 112 13.48 -2.11 2.79
N VAL A 113 14.45 -1.61 2.03
CA VAL A 113 15.88 -1.65 2.39
C VAL A 113 16.29 -0.46 3.25
N LEU A 114 15.87 0.76 2.87
CA LEU A 114 16.34 1.99 3.51
C LEU A 114 15.61 2.31 4.82
N PHE A 115 14.34 1.99 4.96
CA PHE A 115 13.56 2.44 6.11
C PHE A 115 14.00 1.85 7.45
N PRO A 116 14.43 0.58 7.57
CA PRO A 116 14.99 0.10 8.83
C PRO A 116 16.25 0.88 9.25
N VAL A 117 17.11 1.21 8.30
CA VAL A 117 18.32 2.00 8.57
C VAL A 117 17.96 3.45 8.93
N LEU A 118 17.06 4.07 8.17
CA LEU A 118 16.56 5.42 8.45
C LEU A 118 15.83 5.50 9.79
N GLY A 119 15.03 4.48 10.12
CA GLY A 119 14.33 4.40 11.40
C GLY A 119 15.29 4.43 12.58
N SER A 120 16.38 3.68 12.49
CA SER A 120 17.45 3.71 13.48
C SER A 120 18.13 5.09 13.57
N ALA A 121 18.43 5.70 12.42
CA ALA A 121 19.06 7.03 12.36
C ALA A 121 18.14 8.15 12.88
N LEU A 122 16.82 8.03 12.68
CA LEU A 122 15.81 8.98 13.16
C LEU A 122 15.45 8.81 14.63
N GLY A 123 16.00 7.78 15.32
CA GLY A 123 15.77 7.55 16.73
C GLY A 123 14.40 6.96 17.06
N PHE A 124 13.83 6.10 16.17
CA PHE A 124 12.66 5.34 16.54
C PHE A 124 12.95 4.44 17.73
N ASP A 125 11.91 4.19 18.55
CA ASP A 125 12.03 3.32 19.71
C ASP A 125 12.48 1.91 19.29
N THR A 126 13.61 1.49 19.85
CA THR A 126 14.25 0.18 19.59
C THR A 126 13.87 -0.87 20.63
N THR A 127 13.14 -0.48 21.67
CA THR A 127 12.69 -1.38 22.75
C THR A 127 11.30 -1.97 22.50
N GLY A 128 10.56 -1.38 21.52
CA GLY A 128 9.24 -1.83 21.11
C GLY A 128 9.01 -1.66 19.61
N GLY A 129 8.21 -2.55 19.04
CA GLY A 129 7.92 -2.59 17.60
C GLY A 129 6.83 -1.61 17.14
N GLY A 130 6.12 -0.97 18.07
CA GLY A 130 4.91 -0.20 17.74
C GLY A 130 5.14 1.02 16.85
N SER A 131 6.13 1.85 17.18
CA SER A 131 6.42 3.10 16.47
C SER A 131 6.93 2.85 15.04
N PHE A 132 7.92 1.99 14.88
CA PHE A 132 8.43 1.65 13.56
C PHE A 132 7.40 0.83 12.75
N GLY A 133 6.63 -0.06 13.39
CA GLY A 133 5.56 -0.80 12.74
C GLY A 133 4.46 0.10 12.17
N LEU A 134 4.05 1.13 12.92
CA LEU A 134 3.10 2.14 12.45
C LEU A 134 3.67 2.93 11.27
N PHE A 135 4.93 3.37 11.36
CA PHE A 135 5.61 4.06 10.27
C PHE A 135 5.72 3.19 9.03
N ALA A 136 6.25 1.97 9.12
CA ALA A 136 6.39 1.07 7.98
C ALA A 136 5.04 0.71 7.33
N GLY A 137 4.01 0.42 8.14
CA GLY A 137 2.68 0.09 7.67
C GLY A 137 1.96 1.24 6.95
N THR A 138 2.28 2.50 7.30
CA THR A 138 1.69 3.69 6.67
C THR A 138 2.53 4.26 5.53
N ALA A 139 3.85 4.16 5.58
CA ALA A 139 4.75 4.77 4.59
C ALA A 139 5.05 3.87 3.39
N ILE A 140 5.15 2.55 3.59
CA ILE A 140 5.41 1.59 2.51
C ILE A 140 4.07 1.14 1.92
N ASN A 141 3.96 1.08 0.59
CA ASN A 141 2.68 0.81 -0.06
C ASN A 141 2.41 -0.67 -0.32
N ASP A 142 3.41 -1.46 -0.62
CA ASP A 142 3.28 -2.89 -0.88
C ASP A 142 3.41 -3.72 0.39
N THR A 143 2.55 -4.73 0.56
CA THR A 143 2.53 -5.59 1.75
C THR A 143 3.79 -6.41 1.92
N SER A 144 4.37 -6.90 0.83
CA SER A 144 5.62 -7.68 0.88
C SER A 144 6.80 -6.82 1.35
N SER A 145 6.87 -5.59 0.88
CA SER A 145 7.88 -4.61 1.28
C SER A 145 7.71 -4.15 2.73
N VAL A 146 6.47 -3.98 3.19
CA VAL A 146 6.15 -3.74 4.62
C VAL A 146 6.65 -4.87 5.49
N THR A 147 6.33 -6.11 5.09
CA THR A 147 6.75 -7.33 5.81
C THR A 147 8.28 -7.41 5.89
N ALA A 148 8.97 -7.17 4.77
CA ALA A 148 10.42 -7.19 4.73
C ALA A 148 11.05 -6.14 5.65
N ALA A 149 10.60 -4.88 5.58
CA ALA A 149 11.09 -3.80 6.44
C ALA A 149 10.84 -4.07 7.93
N ALA A 150 9.63 -4.49 8.27
CA ALA A 150 9.25 -4.77 9.66
C ALA A 150 9.99 -5.97 10.24
N SER A 151 10.12 -7.06 9.48
CA SER A 151 10.91 -8.24 9.90
C SER A 151 12.40 -7.92 10.06
N THR A 152 12.94 -7.05 9.20
CA THR A 152 14.31 -6.56 9.33
C THR A 152 14.48 -5.78 10.62
N TRP A 153 13.54 -4.89 10.97
CA TRP A 153 13.55 -4.15 12.22
C TRP A 153 13.48 -5.08 13.44
N ASP A 154 12.54 -6.06 13.42
CA ASP A 154 12.42 -7.06 14.49
C ASP A 154 13.73 -7.85 14.66
N SER A 155 14.40 -8.19 13.56
CA SER A 155 15.67 -8.91 13.59
C SER A 155 16.84 -8.05 14.11
N MET A 156 16.86 -6.75 13.77
CA MET A 156 17.90 -5.82 14.21
C MET A 156 17.87 -5.62 15.75
N TRP A 157 16.66 -5.61 16.33
CA TRP A 157 16.46 -5.22 17.73
C TRP A 157 15.93 -6.38 18.61
N ASN A 158 15.87 -7.60 18.08
CA ASN A 158 15.39 -8.81 18.78
C ASN A 158 13.97 -8.65 19.37
N LEU A 159 13.06 -8.02 18.61
CA LEU A 159 11.68 -7.76 19.05
C LEU A 159 10.71 -8.91 18.74
N GLY A 160 11.22 -10.06 18.29
CA GLY A 160 10.40 -11.21 17.88
C GLY A 160 9.62 -10.94 16.60
N SER A 161 8.34 -10.62 16.71
CA SER A 161 7.45 -10.28 15.58
C SER A 161 6.52 -9.10 15.90
N GLU A 162 6.86 -8.30 16.88
CA GLU A 162 6.01 -7.19 17.34
C GLU A 162 5.84 -6.12 16.27
N THR A 163 6.95 -5.71 15.64
CA THR A 163 6.94 -4.74 14.56
C THR A 163 6.17 -5.27 13.35
N LEU A 164 6.41 -6.52 12.98
CA LEU A 164 5.73 -7.17 11.86
C LEU A 164 4.22 -7.19 12.07
N ASN A 165 3.75 -7.62 13.25
CA ASN A 165 2.32 -7.69 13.57
C ASN A 165 1.67 -6.31 13.52
N THR A 166 2.31 -5.29 14.07
CA THR A 166 1.82 -3.91 14.03
C THR A 166 1.77 -3.40 12.61
N ALA A 167 2.86 -3.51 11.85
CA ALA A 167 2.95 -2.99 10.49
C ALA A 167 1.92 -3.64 9.54
N VAL A 168 1.75 -4.96 9.63
CA VAL A 168 0.76 -5.70 8.81
C VAL A 168 -0.66 -5.30 9.20
N THR A 169 -0.97 -5.17 10.50
CA THR A 169 -2.30 -4.72 10.96
C THR A 169 -2.64 -3.33 10.44
N VAL A 170 -1.72 -2.38 10.57
CA VAL A 170 -1.90 -1.01 10.06
C VAL A 170 -2.10 -1.03 8.54
N LYS A 171 -1.30 -1.84 7.84
CA LYS A 171 -1.39 -1.98 6.38
C LYS A 171 -2.71 -2.56 5.92
N LEU A 172 -3.19 -3.63 6.54
CA LEU A 172 -4.47 -4.24 6.20
C LEU A 172 -5.64 -3.29 6.49
N THR A 173 -5.59 -2.56 7.59
CA THR A 173 -6.60 -1.52 7.91
C THR A 173 -6.63 -0.44 6.82
N ARG A 174 -5.46 0.02 6.36
CA ARG A 174 -5.36 1.01 5.27
C ARG A 174 -5.90 0.48 3.94
N THR A 175 -5.74 -0.80 3.67
CA THR A 175 -6.23 -1.44 2.43
C THR A 175 -7.76 -1.37 2.32
N LEU A 176 -8.50 -1.31 3.42
CA LEU A 176 -9.95 -1.14 3.40
C LEU A 176 -10.40 0.19 2.76
N ALA A 177 -9.53 1.19 2.72
CA ALA A 177 -9.80 2.47 2.05
C ALA A 177 -9.96 2.34 0.52
N ILE A 178 -9.61 1.22 -0.07
CA ILE A 178 -9.83 0.95 -1.50
C ILE A 178 -11.32 1.09 -1.86
N ILE A 179 -12.21 0.58 -1.00
CA ILE A 179 -13.65 0.55 -1.26
C ILE A 179 -14.22 1.97 -1.40
N PRO A 180 -14.12 2.87 -0.41
CA PRO A 180 -14.69 4.20 -0.53
C PRO A 180 -14.00 5.03 -1.62
N ILE A 181 -12.68 4.85 -1.85
CA ILE A 181 -11.95 5.62 -2.87
C ILE A 181 -12.37 5.20 -4.28
N THR A 182 -12.45 3.90 -4.57
CA THR A 182 -12.90 3.42 -5.89
C THR A 182 -14.36 3.77 -6.15
N LEU A 183 -15.22 3.71 -5.16
CA LEU A 183 -16.62 4.17 -5.29
C LEU A 183 -16.71 5.66 -5.56
N CYS A 184 -15.92 6.48 -4.88
CA CYS A 184 -15.86 7.92 -5.13
C CYS A 184 -15.38 8.22 -6.57
N LEU A 185 -14.36 7.53 -7.04
CA LEU A 185 -13.85 7.68 -8.41
C LEU A 185 -14.87 7.21 -9.44
N LEU A 186 -15.56 6.10 -9.19
CA LEU A 186 -16.63 5.62 -10.08
C LEU A 186 -17.75 6.65 -10.23
N TYR A 187 -18.12 7.33 -9.13
CA TYR A 187 -19.15 8.36 -9.14
C TYR A 187 -18.69 9.67 -9.82
N THR A 188 -17.40 10.01 -9.68
CA THR A 188 -16.84 11.28 -10.19
C THR A 188 -16.25 11.17 -11.59
N SER A 189 -15.95 9.95 -12.07
CA SER A 189 -15.47 9.74 -13.44
C SER A 189 -16.63 9.92 -14.45
N PRO A 190 -16.41 10.66 -15.53
CA PRO A 190 -17.42 10.81 -16.57
C PRO A 190 -17.77 9.45 -17.17
N SER A 191 -19.06 9.16 -17.27
CA SER A 191 -19.56 7.92 -17.87
C SER A 191 -19.07 7.80 -19.33
N PRO A 192 -18.80 6.58 -19.82
CA PRO A 192 -18.51 6.37 -21.26
C PRO A 192 -19.57 6.95 -22.19
N ARG A 193 -20.81 7.12 -21.69
CA ARG A 193 -21.92 7.77 -22.42
C ARG A 193 -21.79 9.29 -22.54
N ASP A 194 -21.01 9.93 -21.68
CA ASP A 194 -20.84 11.38 -21.67
C ASP A 194 -19.67 11.83 -22.55
N ARG A 195 -18.94 10.87 -23.16
CA ARG A 195 -17.79 11.10 -24.05
C ARG A 195 -18.10 10.94 -25.55
N SER A 196 -19.34 10.60 -25.90
CA SER A 196 -19.76 10.45 -27.32
C SER A 196 -20.34 11.72 -27.89
#